data_5204ed53d517b92a5fdf13b41964d46c
#
_entry.id   5204ed53d517b92a5fdf13b41964d46c
#
_cell.length_a   1.000
_cell.length_b   1.000
_cell.length_c   1.000
_cell.angle_alpha   90.00
_cell.angle_beta   90.00
_cell.angle_gamma   90.00
#
_symmetry.space_group_name_H-M   'P 1'
#
loop_
_entity.id
_entity.type
_entity.pdbx_description
1 polymer ?
#
loop_
_entity_poly.entity_id
_entity_poly.type
_entity_poly.pdbx_seq_one_letter_code
_entity_poly.pdbx_strand_id
1 'polypeptide(L)'
;FTRFFAMEAASGLLLIAAAILALIINNSPLSWLYNGLLETPVVVQIGALKIAKPLLLWINDGLMALFFLLIGLEVKREVLEGQLSKPSQIVLPGMAAIGGMLVPALIYWFLNRDNPAALNGWAIPTATDIAFALGVLALLGKRVPTSLKLFLMTLAIIDDLGAIVIIAIFYSGALSTLSLLLAAACIAALVAMNRMGVVKLGPYMIIGLILWVCVLKSGVHATLAGVTLAFCIPLRTRNAEPSPSQALEHALHPWVAFGILPLFAFANAGLSLSGVTLESFTHHVPMGIAIGLLLGKTIGVFGLSWLAVKAGLTALPAGANWGQILGVAILCGIGFTMSLFVGSLAFEPGSSDYAGMDRMGILTGSLLAALIGYAVTAAASRKNTALSS
;
A
#
# COMPACT_ATOMS: atom_id res chain seq x y z
N PHE A 1 7.27 -18.99 8.98
CA PHE A 1 6.95 -17.67 9.56
C PHE A 1 8.20 -16.87 9.96
N THR A 2 9.14 -17.44 10.73
CA THR A 2 10.34 -16.70 11.20
C THR A 2 11.18 -16.13 10.04
N ARG A 3 11.39 -16.89 8.96
CA ARG A 3 12.11 -16.42 7.76
C ARG A 3 11.34 -15.33 7.03
N PHE A 4 10.02 -15.45 6.94
CA PHE A 4 9.15 -14.44 6.32
C PHE A 4 9.25 -13.10 7.07
N PHE A 5 9.08 -13.08 8.38
CA PHE A 5 9.20 -11.85 9.18
C PHE A 5 10.62 -11.25 9.17
N ALA A 6 11.66 -12.07 9.01
CA ALA A 6 13.02 -11.55 8.84
C ALA A 6 13.20 -10.86 7.47
N MET A 7 12.57 -11.39 6.43
CA MET A 7 12.55 -10.75 5.10
C MET A 7 11.79 -9.43 5.12
N GLU A 8 10.62 -9.39 5.78
CA GLU A 8 9.83 -8.15 5.93
C GLU A 8 10.59 -7.07 6.71
N ALA A 9 11.28 -7.45 7.80
CA ALA A 9 12.12 -6.51 8.54
C ALA A 9 13.26 -5.94 7.68
N ALA A 10 13.92 -6.80 6.88
CA ALA A 10 14.99 -6.35 5.99
C ALA A 10 14.48 -5.45 4.87
N SER A 11 13.31 -5.76 4.28
CA SER A 11 12.71 -4.92 3.24
C SER A 11 12.29 -3.57 3.80
N GLY A 12 11.71 -3.51 5.00
CA GLY A 12 11.37 -2.26 5.68
C GLY A 12 12.59 -1.37 5.95
N LEU A 13 13.71 -1.95 6.37
CA LEU A 13 14.97 -1.20 6.53
C LEU A 13 15.50 -0.66 5.20
N LEU A 14 15.40 -1.45 4.13
CA LEU A 14 15.81 -1.02 2.80
C LEU A 14 14.93 0.11 2.26
N LEU A 15 13.64 0.08 2.53
CA LEU A 15 12.70 1.17 2.21
C LEU A 15 13.11 2.48 2.89
N ILE A 16 13.40 2.43 4.18
CA ILE A 16 13.88 3.59 4.95
C ILE A 16 15.19 4.12 4.37
N ALA A 17 16.14 3.24 4.08
CA ALA A 17 17.41 3.61 3.49
C ALA A 17 17.24 4.28 2.12
N ALA A 18 16.37 3.74 1.27
CA ALA A 18 16.05 4.31 -0.04
C ALA A 18 15.42 5.72 0.06
N ALA A 19 14.50 5.92 1.02
CA ALA A 19 13.88 7.21 1.26
C ALA A 19 14.88 8.25 1.79
N ILE A 20 15.73 7.87 2.74
CA ILE A 20 16.79 8.74 3.27
C ILE A 20 17.76 9.12 2.17
N LEU A 21 18.15 8.16 1.34
CA LEU A 21 19.03 8.41 0.19
C LEU A 21 18.41 9.40 -0.80
N ALA A 22 17.12 9.25 -1.12
CA ALA A 22 16.40 10.18 -1.97
C ALA A 22 16.37 11.60 -1.39
N LEU A 23 16.07 11.72 -0.09
CA LEU A 23 16.09 13.01 0.60
C LEU A 23 17.47 13.65 0.60
N ILE A 24 18.53 12.89 0.88
CA ILE A 24 19.91 13.40 0.86
C ILE A 24 20.29 13.87 -0.54
N ILE A 25 20.07 13.07 -1.57
CA ILE A 25 20.46 13.42 -2.94
C ILE A 25 19.67 14.64 -3.42
N ASN A 26 18.37 14.69 -3.19
CA ASN A 26 17.54 15.81 -3.65
C ASN A 26 17.80 17.12 -2.89
N ASN A 27 18.42 17.06 -1.72
CA ASN A 27 18.83 18.26 -0.93
C ASN A 27 20.33 18.50 -0.93
N SER A 28 21.06 17.89 -1.87
CA SER A 28 22.48 18.04 -2.10
C SER A 28 22.76 18.73 -3.45
N PRO A 29 24.02 19.09 -3.76
CA PRO A 29 24.41 19.55 -5.10
C PRO A 29 24.06 18.59 -6.23
N LEU A 30 23.70 17.33 -5.93
CA LEU A 30 23.28 16.30 -6.90
C LEU A 30 21.77 16.31 -7.19
N SER A 31 21.00 17.28 -6.67
CA SER A 31 19.55 17.38 -6.89
C SER A 31 19.18 17.43 -8.38
N TRP A 32 20.00 18.06 -9.21
CA TRP A 32 19.81 18.10 -10.67
C TRP A 32 19.86 16.70 -11.30
N LEU A 33 20.72 15.82 -10.78
CA LEU A 33 20.82 14.44 -11.27
C LEU A 33 19.58 13.62 -10.87
N TYR A 34 19.12 13.76 -9.61
CA TYR A 34 17.92 13.10 -9.10
C TYR A 34 16.69 13.51 -9.91
N ASN A 35 16.43 14.81 -10.04
CA ASN A 35 15.27 15.32 -10.77
C ASN A 35 15.39 15.02 -12.27
N GLY A 36 16.56 15.24 -12.87
CA GLY A 36 16.80 14.94 -14.28
C GLY A 36 16.60 13.46 -14.63
N LEU A 37 16.99 12.54 -13.74
CA LEU A 37 16.75 11.11 -13.92
C LEU A 37 15.25 10.80 -13.92
N LEU A 38 14.50 11.31 -12.94
CA LEU A 38 13.07 11.03 -12.79
C LEU A 38 12.21 11.69 -13.88
N GLU A 39 12.64 12.86 -14.37
CA GLU A 39 11.98 13.60 -15.45
C GLU A 39 12.39 13.11 -16.85
N THR A 40 13.38 12.22 -16.96
CA THR A 40 13.83 11.68 -18.24
C THR A 40 12.65 11.10 -19.04
N PRO A 41 12.37 11.60 -20.26
CA PRO A 41 11.28 11.10 -21.06
C PRO A 41 11.59 9.70 -21.58
N VAL A 42 10.78 8.74 -21.23
CA VAL A 42 10.86 7.36 -21.73
C VAL A 42 9.71 7.13 -22.69
N VAL A 43 10.04 6.75 -23.92
CA VAL A 43 9.07 6.55 -24.99
C VAL A 43 9.15 5.13 -25.50
N VAL A 44 8.00 4.44 -25.46
CA VAL A 44 7.81 3.15 -26.11
C VAL A 44 6.80 3.35 -27.23
N GLN A 45 7.20 3.05 -28.47
CA GLN A 45 6.33 3.21 -29.63
C GLN A 45 6.37 1.96 -30.51
N ILE A 46 5.19 1.45 -30.82
CA ILE A 46 4.99 0.34 -31.75
C ILE A 46 3.89 0.77 -32.73
N GLY A 47 4.29 1.16 -33.96
CA GLY A 47 3.36 1.71 -34.95
C GLY A 47 2.65 2.96 -34.43
N ALA A 48 1.33 2.94 -34.42
CA ALA A 48 0.50 4.04 -33.92
C ALA A 48 0.39 4.08 -32.38
N LEU A 49 0.73 3.01 -31.69
CA LEU A 49 0.72 2.94 -30.23
C LEU A 49 1.97 3.64 -29.69
N LYS A 50 1.78 4.76 -29.02
CA LYS A 50 2.87 5.52 -28.38
C LYS A 50 2.53 5.72 -26.89
N ILE A 51 3.48 5.36 -26.03
CA ILE A 51 3.47 5.66 -24.59
C ILE A 51 4.71 6.51 -24.33
N ALA A 52 4.49 7.80 -24.08
CA ALA A 52 5.54 8.76 -23.80
C ALA A 52 5.27 9.38 -22.43
N LYS A 53 6.06 9.02 -21.43
CA LYS A 53 5.94 9.49 -20.06
C LYS A 53 7.33 9.67 -19.44
N PRO A 54 7.49 10.56 -18.44
CA PRO A 54 8.73 10.62 -17.66
C PRO A 54 8.94 9.31 -16.88
N LEU A 55 10.21 9.01 -16.58
CA LEU A 55 10.60 7.78 -15.88
C LEU A 55 9.84 7.59 -14.55
N LEU A 56 9.59 8.67 -13.80
CA LEU A 56 8.80 8.65 -12.58
C LEU A 56 7.42 7.99 -12.78
N LEU A 57 6.72 8.36 -13.86
CA LEU A 57 5.39 7.78 -14.15
C LEU A 57 5.47 6.34 -14.63
N TRP A 58 6.56 5.93 -15.29
CA TRP A 58 6.80 4.51 -15.59
C TRP A 58 7.00 3.68 -14.32
N ILE A 59 7.71 4.22 -13.33
CA ILE A 59 7.86 3.60 -12.01
C ILE A 59 6.50 3.49 -11.33
N ASN A 60 5.74 4.58 -11.28
CA ASN A 60 4.45 4.63 -10.57
C ASN A 60 3.37 3.76 -11.23
N ASP A 61 3.30 3.73 -12.57
CA ASP A 61 2.28 2.95 -13.28
C ASP A 61 2.71 1.50 -13.54
N GLY A 62 3.99 1.29 -13.85
CA GLY A 62 4.51 -0.02 -14.24
C GLY A 62 4.92 -0.89 -13.06
N LEU A 63 5.81 -0.40 -12.19
CA LEU A 63 6.27 -1.19 -11.03
C LEU A 63 5.17 -1.39 -10.00
N MET A 64 4.32 -0.37 -9.79
CA MET A 64 3.18 -0.52 -8.89
C MET A 64 2.12 -1.47 -9.44
N ALA A 65 2.01 -1.65 -10.77
CA ALA A 65 1.16 -2.72 -11.32
C ALA A 65 1.65 -4.12 -10.92
N LEU A 66 2.97 -4.35 -10.85
CA LEU A 66 3.54 -5.60 -10.36
C LEU A 66 3.34 -5.77 -8.84
N PHE A 67 3.45 -4.68 -8.07
CA PHE A 67 3.10 -4.68 -6.66
C PHE A 67 1.64 -5.09 -6.45
N PHE A 68 0.71 -4.46 -7.17
CA PHE A 68 -0.72 -4.78 -7.07
C PHE A 68 -1.06 -6.18 -7.66
N LEU A 69 -0.25 -6.69 -8.58
CA LEU A 69 -0.34 -8.09 -9.00
C LEU A 69 -0.03 -9.02 -7.80
N LEU A 70 1.05 -8.75 -7.06
CA LEU A 70 1.38 -9.52 -5.87
C LEU A 70 0.27 -9.43 -4.81
N ILE A 71 -0.17 -8.22 -4.48
CA ILE A 71 -1.27 -8.02 -3.51
C ILE A 71 -2.54 -8.75 -3.95
N GLY A 72 -2.89 -8.69 -5.23
CA GLY A 72 -4.04 -9.41 -5.77
C GLY A 72 -3.93 -10.94 -5.61
N LEU A 73 -2.73 -11.50 -5.80
CA LEU A 73 -2.46 -12.94 -5.57
C LEU A 73 -2.58 -13.29 -4.09
N GLU A 74 -2.00 -12.48 -3.19
CA GLU A 74 -2.09 -12.66 -1.74
C GLU A 74 -3.53 -12.56 -1.24
N VAL A 75 -4.27 -11.51 -1.62
CA VAL A 75 -5.68 -11.34 -1.28
C VAL A 75 -6.51 -12.53 -1.72
N LYS A 76 -6.32 -12.98 -2.97
CA LYS A 76 -7.02 -14.14 -3.51
C LYS A 76 -6.73 -15.41 -2.71
N ARG A 77 -5.47 -15.66 -2.37
CA ARG A 77 -5.08 -16.80 -1.54
C ARG A 77 -5.68 -16.70 -0.13
N GLU A 78 -5.58 -15.54 0.51
CA GLU A 78 -6.10 -15.33 1.86
C GLU A 78 -7.64 -15.48 1.94
N VAL A 79 -8.37 -15.00 0.93
CA VAL A 79 -9.83 -15.11 0.85
C VAL A 79 -10.28 -16.56 0.62
N LEU A 80 -9.57 -17.31 -0.24
CA LEU A 80 -9.99 -18.65 -0.64
C LEU A 80 -9.45 -19.78 0.26
N GLU A 81 -8.26 -19.59 0.85
CA GLU A 81 -7.51 -20.64 1.56
C GLU A 81 -6.90 -20.18 2.90
N GLY A 82 -6.79 -18.88 3.12
CA GLY A 82 -6.07 -18.29 4.26
C GLY A 82 -6.97 -17.81 5.42
N GLN A 83 -6.48 -16.79 6.10
CA GLN A 83 -7.13 -16.19 7.28
C GLN A 83 -8.47 -15.54 6.95
N LEU A 84 -8.60 -14.95 5.77
CA LEU A 84 -9.84 -14.32 5.29
C LEU A 84 -10.91 -15.32 4.86
N SER A 85 -10.62 -16.63 4.84
CA SER A 85 -11.61 -17.67 4.55
C SER A 85 -12.51 -18.00 5.75
N LYS A 86 -12.12 -17.60 6.98
CA LYS A 86 -12.85 -17.94 8.22
C LYS A 86 -13.48 -16.69 8.83
N PRO A 87 -14.81 -16.56 8.88
CA PRO A 87 -15.50 -15.38 9.41
C PRO A 87 -15.04 -14.95 10.81
N SER A 88 -14.77 -15.92 11.70
CA SER A 88 -14.30 -15.64 13.06
C SER A 88 -12.93 -14.95 13.14
N GLN A 89 -12.11 -15.09 12.11
CA GLN A 89 -10.76 -14.49 12.04
C GLN A 89 -10.75 -13.14 11.32
N ILE A 90 -11.79 -12.85 10.53
CA ILE A 90 -11.92 -11.60 9.77
C ILE A 90 -12.50 -10.46 10.61
N VAL A 91 -13.39 -10.76 11.57
CA VAL A 91 -14.18 -9.74 12.26
C VAL A 91 -13.29 -8.66 12.89
N LEU A 92 -12.27 -9.04 13.65
CA LEU A 92 -11.41 -8.07 14.32
C LEU A 92 -10.58 -7.25 13.33
N PRO A 93 -9.78 -7.86 12.42
CA PRO A 93 -9.00 -7.09 11.43
C PRO A 93 -9.89 -6.29 10.48
N GLY A 94 -11.07 -6.82 10.12
CA GLY A 94 -12.01 -6.14 9.24
C GLY A 94 -12.60 -4.88 9.87
N MET A 95 -13.08 -4.97 11.12
CA MET A 95 -13.56 -3.80 11.85
C MET A 95 -12.44 -2.77 12.05
N ALA A 96 -11.24 -3.24 12.38
CA ALA A 96 -10.06 -2.40 12.53
C ALA A 96 -9.71 -1.67 11.21
N ALA A 97 -9.76 -2.37 10.07
CA ALA A 97 -9.49 -1.78 8.76
C ALA A 97 -10.55 -0.76 8.35
N ILE A 98 -11.83 -1.05 8.57
CA ILE A 98 -12.92 -0.08 8.33
C ILE A 98 -12.68 1.20 9.14
N GLY A 99 -12.37 1.08 10.43
CA GLY A 99 -12.03 2.23 11.27
C GLY A 99 -10.78 2.96 10.78
N GLY A 100 -9.76 2.20 10.43
CA GLY A 100 -8.49 2.71 9.90
C GLY A 100 -8.59 3.41 8.55
N MET A 101 -9.65 3.19 7.78
CA MET A 101 -9.94 3.92 6.55
C MET A 101 -10.88 5.11 6.80
N LEU A 102 -11.98 4.89 7.50
CA LEU A 102 -13.02 5.91 7.69
C LEU A 102 -12.55 7.10 8.52
N VAL A 103 -11.93 6.86 9.67
CA VAL A 103 -11.57 7.94 10.61
C VAL A 103 -10.51 8.88 10.03
N PRO A 104 -9.40 8.39 9.43
CA PRO A 104 -8.44 9.27 8.76
C PRO A 104 -9.06 10.07 7.62
N ALA A 105 -9.90 9.43 6.80
CA ALA A 105 -10.61 10.09 5.70
C ALA A 105 -11.50 11.23 6.20
N LEU A 106 -12.26 11.00 7.27
CA LEU A 106 -13.14 12.01 7.88
C LEU A 106 -12.33 13.18 8.49
N ILE A 107 -11.22 12.89 9.16
CA ILE A 107 -10.34 13.92 9.72
C ILE A 107 -9.78 14.80 8.59
N TYR A 108 -9.26 14.17 7.54
CA TYR A 108 -8.73 14.90 6.39
C TYR A 108 -9.81 15.74 5.71
N TRP A 109 -10.98 15.15 5.46
CA TRP A 109 -12.13 15.83 4.88
C TRP A 109 -12.55 17.05 5.71
N PHE A 110 -12.64 16.90 7.02
CA PHE A 110 -13.03 17.97 7.93
C PHE A 110 -12.06 19.17 7.88
N LEU A 111 -10.75 18.88 7.84
CA LEU A 111 -9.71 19.91 7.81
C LEU A 111 -9.61 20.61 6.44
N ASN A 112 -10.00 19.94 5.36
CA ASN A 112 -9.84 20.44 3.99
C ASN A 112 -11.17 20.74 3.27
N ARG A 113 -12.31 20.68 3.97
CA ARG A 113 -13.65 20.79 3.37
C ARG A 113 -13.90 22.09 2.60
N ASP A 114 -13.21 23.17 2.97
CA ASP A 114 -13.38 24.50 2.37
C ASP A 114 -12.55 24.67 1.09
N ASN A 115 -11.74 23.66 0.72
CA ASN A 115 -10.90 23.68 -0.48
C ASN A 115 -11.12 22.44 -1.34
N PRO A 116 -11.93 22.52 -2.42
CA PRO A 116 -12.23 21.38 -3.28
C PRO A 116 -11.00 20.71 -3.91
N ALA A 117 -9.96 21.48 -4.25
CA ALA A 117 -8.72 20.93 -4.82
C ALA A 117 -7.94 20.10 -3.81
N ALA A 118 -7.89 20.53 -2.54
CA ALA A 118 -7.27 19.81 -1.46
C ALA A 118 -8.03 18.52 -1.10
N LEU A 119 -9.35 18.49 -1.30
CA LEU A 119 -10.18 17.32 -0.99
C LEU A 119 -9.78 16.06 -1.79
N ASN A 120 -9.15 16.18 -2.95
CA ASN A 120 -8.67 15.03 -3.72
C ASN A 120 -7.71 14.13 -2.92
N GLY A 121 -7.02 14.70 -1.91
CA GLY A 121 -6.11 13.97 -1.05
C GLY A 121 -6.75 13.16 0.09
N TRP A 122 -8.08 13.08 0.19
CA TRP A 122 -8.79 12.47 1.32
C TRP A 122 -8.39 11.01 1.60
N ALA A 123 -8.01 10.27 0.57
CA ALA A 123 -7.63 8.87 0.69
C ALA A 123 -6.15 8.66 1.07
N ILE A 124 -5.30 9.70 1.01
CA ILE A 124 -3.87 9.58 1.33
C ILE A 124 -3.63 9.02 2.74
N PRO A 125 -4.28 9.52 3.81
CA PRO A 125 -4.05 9.01 5.16
C PRO A 125 -4.78 7.70 5.46
N THR A 126 -5.53 7.13 4.52
CA THR A 126 -6.25 5.86 4.75
C THR A 126 -5.38 4.63 4.51
N ALA A 127 -4.28 4.76 3.79
CA ALA A 127 -3.41 3.65 3.42
C ALA A 127 -2.40 3.30 4.54
N THR A 128 -2.01 2.02 4.60
CA THR A 128 -0.97 1.50 5.50
C THR A 128 0.12 0.82 4.68
N ASP A 129 1.38 1.13 4.96
CA ASP A 129 2.54 0.42 4.40
C ASP A 129 2.83 -0.82 5.24
N ILE A 130 2.39 -1.99 4.74
CA ILE A 130 2.54 -3.27 5.43
C ILE A 130 4.01 -3.65 5.65
N ALA A 131 4.86 -3.45 4.64
CA ALA A 131 6.27 -3.83 4.71
C ALA A 131 7.01 -3.03 5.78
N PHE A 132 6.77 -1.73 5.85
CA PHE A 132 7.36 -0.87 6.85
C PHE A 132 6.78 -1.15 8.26
N ALA A 133 5.46 -1.26 8.39
CA ALA A 133 4.81 -1.51 9.68
C ALA A 133 5.21 -2.86 10.28
N LEU A 134 5.23 -3.95 9.49
CA LEU A 134 5.74 -5.25 9.90
C LEU A 134 7.23 -5.22 10.19
N GLY A 135 8.01 -4.47 9.40
CA GLY A 135 9.42 -4.25 9.62
C GLY A 135 9.69 -3.66 11.01
N VAL A 136 9.00 -2.58 11.37
CA VAL A 136 9.11 -1.97 12.70
C VAL A 136 8.66 -2.93 13.81
N LEU A 137 7.55 -3.64 13.60
CA LEU A 137 7.05 -4.62 14.58
C LEU A 137 8.02 -5.81 14.74
N ALA A 138 8.71 -6.21 13.68
CA ALA A 138 9.70 -7.31 13.70
C ALA A 138 10.95 -6.95 14.52
N LEU A 139 11.31 -5.66 14.64
CA LEU A 139 12.42 -5.22 15.50
C LEU A 139 12.21 -5.56 16.98
N LEU A 140 10.96 -5.73 17.42
CA LEU A 140 10.62 -6.16 18.78
C LEU A 140 10.81 -7.68 18.99
N GLY A 141 11.06 -8.44 17.93
CA GLY A 141 11.41 -9.84 17.96
C GLY A 141 10.36 -10.74 18.63
N LYS A 142 10.81 -11.56 19.60
CA LYS A 142 9.97 -12.52 20.33
C LYS A 142 9.06 -11.88 21.39
N ARG A 143 9.21 -10.59 21.68
CA ARG A 143 8.39 -9.87 22.68
C ARG A 143 6.96 -9.66 22.22
N VAL A 144 6.71 -9.77 20.91
CA VAL A 144 5.40 -9.60 20.30
C VAL A 144 4.86 -10.96 19.88
N PRO A 145 3.64 -11.35 20.32
CA PRO A 145 3.04 -12.61 19.91
C PRO A 145 2.81 -12.68 18.41
N THR A 146 2.98 -13.88 17.83
CA THR A 146 2.78 -14.12 16.39
C THR A 146 1.35 -13.76 15.94
N SER A 147 0.36 -14.00 16.81
CA SER A 147 -1.04 -13.64 16.58
C SER A 147 -1.25 -12.13 16.31
N LEU A 148 -0.47 -11.27 16.98
CA LEU A 148 -0.52 -9.83 16.78
C LEU A 148 0.10 -9.41 15.44
N LYS A 149 1.17 -10.08 15.01
CA LYS A 149 1.77 -9.90 13.69
C LYS A 149 0.81 -10.33 12.58
N LEU A 150 0.13 -11.46 12.78
CA LEU A 150 -0.93 -11.93 11.86
C LEU A 150 -2.12 -10.97 11.82
N PHE A 151 -2.52 -10.41 12.96
CA PHE A 151 -3.56 -9.38 13.01
C PHE A 151 -3.18 -8.15 12.16
N LEU A 152 -1.96 -7.61 12.32
CA LEU A 152 -1.47 -6.48 11.52
C LEU A 152 -1.44 -6.83 10.03
N MET A 153 -0.92 -8.02 9.68
CA MET A 153 -0.85 -8.48 8.29
C MET A 153 -2.24 -8.59 7.66
N THR A 154 -3.19 -9.22 8.35
CA THR A 154 -4.56 -9.38 7.85
C THR A 154 -5.28 -8.03 7.71
N LEU A 155 -5.09 -7.13 8.68
CA LEU A 155 -5.62 -5.78 8.63
C LEU A 155 -5.07 -5.03 7.42
N ALA A 156 -3.77 -5.08 7.19
CA ALA A 156 -3.14 -4.37 6.08
C ALA A 156 -3.54 -4.94 4.70
N ILE A 157 -3.76 -6.24 4.57
CA ILE A 157 -4.31 -6.86 3.35
C ILE A 157 -5.73 -6.31 3.07
N ILE A 158 -6.55 -6.12 4.10
CA ILE A 158 -7.89 -5.54 3.94
C ILE A 158 -7.80 -4.05 3.60
N ASP A 159 -6.87 -3.32 4.21
CA ASP A 159 -6.58 -1.91 3.86
C ASP A 159 -6.15 -1.78 2.39
N ASP A 160 -5.27 -2.64 1.90
CA ASP A 160 -4.83 -2.64 0.50
C ASP A 160 -5.99 -2.95 -0.45
N LEU A 161 -6.86 -3.90 -0.09
CA LEU A 161 -8.08 -4.16 -0.85
C LEU A 161 -9.00 -2.93 -0.88
N GLY A 162 -9.15 -2.24 0.25
CA GLY A 162 -9.88 -0.98 0.34
C GLY A 162 -9.26 0.11 -0.53
N ALA A 163 -7.93 0.24 -0.53
CA ALA A 163 -7.21 1.18 -1.38
C ALA A 163 -7.43 0.88 -2.87
N ILE A 164 -7.41 -0.38 -3.29
CA ILE A 164 -7.72 -0.79 -4.67
C ILE A 164 -9.11 -0.31 -5.09
N VAL A 165 -10.12 -0.53 -4.24
CA VAL A 165 -11.51 -0.10 -4.51
C VAL A 165 -11.60 1.43 -4.58
N ILE A 166 -10.96 2.14 -3.66
CA ILE A 166 -10.93 3.60 -3.63
C ILE A 166 -10.28 4.15 -4.92
N ILE A 167 -9.14 3.60 -5.32
CA ILE A 167 -8.44 4.01 -6.54
C ILE A 167 -9.32 3.78 -7.78
N ALA A 168 -9.97 2.62 -7.86
CA ALA A 168 -10.85 2.28 -8.98
C ALA A 168 -12.03 3.24 -9.15
N ILE A 169 -12.62 3.67 -8.04
CA ILE A 169 -13.85 4.48 -8.06
C ILE A 169 -13.54 5.98 -8.14
N PHE A 170 -12.57 6.47 -7.39
CA PHE A 170 -12.37 7.91 -7.16
C PHE A 170 -11.20 8.52 -7.96
N TYR A 171 -10.25 7.71 -8.44
CA TYR A 171 -9.05 8.19 -9.14
C TYR A 171 -9.02 7.78 -10.62
N SER A 172 -10.18 7.54 -11.23
CA SER A 172 -10.31 7.32 -12.67
C SER A 172 -10.50 8.63 -13.41
N GLY A 173 -9.80 8.80 -14.53
CA GLY A 173 -9.87 10.00 -15.38
C GLY A 173 -10.93 9.89 -16.49
N ALA A 174 -10.71 10.63 -17.58
CA ALA A 174 -11.56 10.57 -18.77
C ALA A 174 -11.48 9.19 -19.43
N LEU A 175 -12.62 8.51 -19.55
CA LEU A 175 -12.70 7.14 -20.01
C LEU A 175 -12.66 7.03 -21.54
N SER A 176 -11.80 6.15 -22.07
CA SER A 176 -11.76 5.76 -23.48
C SER A 176 -12.53 4.45 -23.70
N THR A 177 -13.66 4.52 -24.39
CA THR A 177 -14.52 3.36 -24.65
C THR A 177 -13.79 2.25 -25.41
N LEU A 178 -12.98 2.61 -26.43
CA LEU A 178 -12.22 1.63 -27.20
C LEU A 178 -11.21 0.86 -26.31
N SER A 179 -10.45 1.59 -25.49
CA SER A 179 -9.47 0.98 -24.60
C SER A 179 -10.12 0.09 -23.54
N LEU A 180 -11.30 0.50 -23.04
CA LEU A 180 -12.09 -0.32 -22.10
C LEU A 180 -12.63 -1.60 -22.76
N LEU A 181 -13.09 -1.53 -24.01
CA LEU A 181 -13.54 -2.72 -24.75
C LEU A 181 -12.38 -3.69 -24.98
N LEU A 182 -11.20 -3.19 -25.36
CA LEU A 182 -10.00 -4.01 -25.51
C LEU A 182 -9.56 -4.62 -24.17
N ALA A 183 -9.62 -3.87 -23.09
CA ALA A 183 -9.35 -4.38 -21.74
C ALA A 183 -10.35 -5.49 -21.36
N ALA A 184 -11.64 -5.29 -21.62
CA ALA A 184 -12.68 -6.31 -21.40
C ALA A 184 -12.44 -7.58 -22.22
N ALA A 185 -11.99 -7.46 -23.48
CA ALA A 185 -11.61 -8.60 -24.31
C ALA A 185 -10.41 -9.36 -23.72
N CYS A 186 -9.39 -8.64 -23.20
CA CYS A 186 -8.26 -9.27 -22.51
C CYS A 186 -8.71 -10.03 -21.25
N ILE A 187 -9.59 -9.43 -20.44
CA ILE A 187 -10.16 -10.07 -19.26
C ILE A 187 -10.94 -11.33 -19.64
N ALA A 188 -11.78 -11.26 -20.68
CA ALA A 188 -12.53 -12.41 -21.18
C ALA A 188 -11.58 -13.54 -21.62
N ALA A 189 -10.48 -13.21 -22.32
CA ALA A 189 -9.46 -14.19 -22.71
C ALA A 189 -8.77 -14.83 -21.48
N LEU A 190 -8.40 -14.03 -20.48
CA LEU A 190 -7.79 -14.53 -19.23
C LEU A 190 -8.75 -15.47 -18.47
N VAL A 191 -10.03 -15.09 -18.37
CA VAL A 191 -11.06 -15.93 -17.74
C VAL A 191 -11.29 -17.23 -18.54
N ALA A 192 -11.34 -17.13 -19.85
CA ALA A 192 -11.47 -18.31 -20.71
C ALA A 192 -10.30 -19.28 -20.52
N MET A 193 -9.06 -18.78 -20.50
CA MET A 193 -7.87 -19.59 -20.23
C MET A 193 -7.93 -20.30 -18.87
N ASN A 194 -8.37 -19.56 -17.82
CA ASN A 194 -8.56 -20.15 -16.50
C ASN A 194 -9.60 -21.29 -16.53
N ARG A 195 -10.75 -21.05 -17.19
CA ARG A 195 -11.82 -22.06 -17.34
C ARG A 195 -11.40 -23.28 -18.17
N MET A 196 -10.54 -23.08 -19.15
CA MET A 196 -9.94 -24.15 -19.96
C MET A 196 -8.83 -24.92 -19.23
N GLY A 197 -8.47 -24.52 -18.01
CA GLY A 197 -7.46 -25.20 -17.18
C GLY A 197 -6.02 -24.94 -17.63
N VAL A 198 -5.74 -23.81 -18.30
CA VAL A 198 -4.37 -23.43 -18.65
C VAL A 198 -3.57 -23.13 -17.40
N VAL A 199 -2.51 -23.90 -17.14
CA VAL A 199 -1.65 -23.77 -15.97
C VAL A 199 -0.33 -23.04 -16.23
N LYS A 200 0.02 -22.80 -17.49
CA LYS A 200 1.25 -22.08 -17.88
C LYS A 200 1.09 -20.59 -17.62
N LEU A 201 2.03 -19.98 -16.87
CA LEU A 201 2.01 -18.55 -16.54
C LEU A 201 2.30 -17.65 -17.75
N GLY A 202 3.14 -18.09 -18.68
CA GLY A 202 3.56 -17.27 -19.83
C GLY A 202 2.40 -16.59 -20.58
N PRO A 203 1.38 -17.33 -21.04
CA PRO A 203 0.22 -16.73 -21.71
C PRO A 203 -0.54 -15.71 -20.87
N TYR A 204 -0.69 -15.94 -19.54
CA TYR A 204 -1.31 -14.98 -18.63
C TYR A 204 -0.51 -13.68 -18.54
N MET A 205 0.83 -13.78 -18.48
CA MET A 205 1.70 -12.59 -18.40
C MET A 205 1.66 -11.78 -19.69
N ILE A 206 1.61 -12.43 -20.86
CA ILE A 206 1.52 -11.75 -22.16
C ILE A 206 0.18 -10.99 -22.27
N ILE A 207 -0.94 -11.67 -22.00
CA ILE A 207 -2.27 -11.02 -22.05
C ILE A 207 -2.38 -9.96 -20.94
N GLY A 208 -1.79 -10.21 -19.76
CA GLY A 208 -1.71 -9.25 -18.66
C GLY A 208 -0.96 -7.96 -19.04
N LEU A 209 0.12 -8.08 -19.81
CA LEU A 209 0.85 -6.91 -20.32
C LEU A 209 -0.01 -6.12 -21.33
N ILE A 210 -0.71 -6.79 -22.22
CA ILE A 210 -1.64 -6.16 -23.15
C ILE A 210 -2.78 -5.48 -22.37
N LEU A 211 -3.34 -6.15 -21.38
CA LEU A 211 -4.35 -5.60 -20.47
C LEU A 211 -3.84 -4.32 -19.79
N TRP A 212 -2.61 -4.33 -19.27
CA TRP A 212 -2.00 -3.16 -18.64
C TRP A 212 -1.92 -1.97 -19.60
N VAL A 213 -1.48 -2.18 -20.84
CA VAL A 213 -1.45 -1.14 -21.87
C VAL A 213 -2.86 -0.61 -22.18
N CYS A 214 -3.86 -1.49 -22.31
CA CYS A 214 -5.25 -1.09 -22.54
C CYS A 214 -5.80 -0.26 -21.38
N VAL A 215 -5.57 -0.68 -20.15
CA VAL A 215 -6.00 0.03 -18.94
C VAL A 215 -5.28 1.38 -18.82
N LEU A 216 -3.96 1.43 -19.10
CA LEU A 216 -3.17 2.67 -19.09
C LEU A 216 -3.73 3.73 -20.07
N LYS A 217 -4.30 3.29 -21.20
CA LYS A 217 -4.91 4.17 -22.21
C LYS A 217 -6.41 4.40 -21.99
N SER A 218 -7.03 3.72 -21.04
CA SER A 218 -8.49 3.78 -20.83
C SER A 218 -8.97 4.93 -19.95
N GLY A 219 -8.07 5.59 -19.21
CA GLY A 219 -8.43 6.54 -18.16
C GLY A 219 -8.67 5.90 -16.80
N VAL A 220 -8.70 4.58 -16.73
CA VAL A 220 -8.66 3.83 -15.47
C VAL A 220 -7.20 3.67 -15.03
N HIS A 221 -6.96 3.58 -13.72
CA HIS A 221 -5.58 3.48 -13.22
C HIS A 221 -4.91 2.17 -13.64
N ALA A 222 -3.71 2.27 -14.23
CA ALA A 222 -3.00 1.14 -14.84
C ALA A 222 -2.70 -0.01 -13.87
N THR A 223 -2.53 0.30 -12.58
CA THR A 223 -2.25 -0.66 -11.52
C THR A 223 -3.37 -1.68 -11.30
N LEU A 224 -4.62 -1.33 -11.65
CA LEU A 224 -5.76 -2.24 -11.57
C LEU A 224 -5.65 -3.43 -12.53
N ALA A 225 -4.87 -3.30 -13.60
CA ALA A 225 -4.57 -4.40 -14.48
C ALA A 225 -3.83 -5.54 -13.75
N GLY A 226 -2.91 -5.19 -12.83
CA GLY A 226 -2.21 -6.17 -12.00
C GLY A 226 -3.16 -6.97 -11.11
N VAL A 227 -4.06 -6.29 -10.41
CA VAL A 227 -5.08 -6.93 -9.56
C VAL A 227 -6.00 -7.84 -10.39
N THR A 228 -6.48 -7.34 -11.53
CA THR A 228 -7.37 -8.10 -12.42
C THR A 228 -6.68 -9.36 -12.93
N LEU A 229 -5.42 -9.25 -13.35
CA LEU A 229 -4.62 -10.39 -13.77
C LEU A 229 -4.47 -11.42 -12.64
N ALA A 230 -4.18 -10.98 -11.42
CA ALA A 230 -4.05 -11.86 -10.25
C ALA A 230 -5.30 -12.70 -10.02
N PHE A 231 -6.47 -12.08 -10.10
CA PHE A 231 -7.74 -12.80 -9.94
C PHE A 231 -8.03 -13.79 -11.06
N CYS A 232 -7.48 -13.60 -12.26
CA CYS A 232 -7.63 -14.49 -13.40
C CYS A 232 -6.69 -15.69 -13.38
N ILE A 233 -5.51 -15.63 -12.73
CA ILE A 233 -4.54 -16.74 -12.65
C ILE A 233 -5.09 -17.85 -11.74
N PRO A 234 -5.08 -19.16 -12.13
CA PRO A 234 -5.68 -20.22 -11.34
C PRO A 234 -4.92 -20.48 -10.02
N LEU A 235 -5.68 -20.54 -8.89
CA LEU A 235 -5.15 -20.87 -7.58
C LEU A 235 -5.31 -22.36 -7.24
N ARG A 236 -6.40 -23.00 -7.70
CA ARG A 236 -6.66 -24.44 -7.50
C ARG A 236 -6.51 -25.18 -8.82
N THR A 237 -5.59 -26.13 -8.83
CA THR A 237 -5.31 -26.98 -10.00
C THR A 237 -5.25 -28.43 -9.57
N ARG A 238 -5.75 -29.34 -10.42
CA ARG A 238 -5.78 -30.78 -10.10
C ARG A 238 -4.40 -31.44 -10.12
N ASN A 239 -3.45 -30.89 -10.88
CA ASN A 239 -2.19 -31.58 -11.23
C ASN A 239 -0.93 -30.72 -11.07
N ALA A 240 -1.00 -29.54 -10.46
CA ALA A 240 0.16 -28.67 -10.27
C ALA A 240 0.25 -28.18 -8.82
N GLU A 241 1.30 -28.60 -8.11
CA GLU A 241 1.69 -28.05 -6.81
C GLU A 241 3.16 -27.58 -6.89
N PRO A 242 3.47 -26.32 -6.58
CA PRO A 242 2.51 -25.26 -6.23
C PRO A 242 1.63 -24.82 -7.41
N SER A 243 0.46 -24.25 -7.10
CA SER A 243 -0.42 -23.70 -8.14
C SER A 243 0.24 -22.53 -8.87
N PRO A 244 -0.19 -22.21 -10.12
CA PRO A 244 0.38 -21.07 -10.86
C PRO A 244 0.33 -19.76 -10.08
N SER A 245 -0.76 -19.50 -9.35
CA SER A 245 -0.92 -18.33 -8.49
C SER A 245 0.12 -18.30 -7.37
N GLN A 246 0.29 -19.41 -6.63
CA GLN A 246 1.27 -19.52 -5.55
C GLN A 246 2.71 -19.45 -6.07
N ALA A 247 3.00 -20.09 -7.21
CA ALA A 247 4.33 -20.04 -7.82
C ALA A 247 4.71 -18.60 -8.20
N LEU A 248 3.77 -17.85 -8.79
CA LEU A 248 4.00 -16.45 -9.16
C LEU A 248 4.14 -15.55 -7.93
N GLU A 249 3.29 -15.74 -6.91
CA GLU A 249 3.35 -15.02 -5.64
C GLU A 249 4.75 -15.17 -4.99
N HIS A 250 5.24 -16.41 -4.85
CA HIS A 250 6.56 -16.69 -4.27
C HIS A 250 7.70 -16.11 -5.11
N ALA A 251 7.59 -16.14 -6.44
CA ALA A 251 8.60 -15.58 -7.32
C ALA A 251 8.63 -14.04 -7.30
N LEU A 252 7.47 -13.39 -7.21
CA LEU A 252 7.33 -11.92 -7.20
C LEU A 252 7.71 -11.30 -5.86
N HIS A 253 7.41 -11.96 -4.75
CA HIS A 253 7.57 -11.40 -3.42
C HIS A 253 8.98 -10.81 -3.14
N PRO A 254 10.09 -11.50 -3.43
CA PRO A 254 11.42 -10.92 -3.22
C PRO A 254 11.70 -9.71 -4.11
N TRP A 255 11.24 -9.72 -5.37
CA TRP A 255 11.41 -8.61 -6.30
C TRP A 255 10.63 -7.38 -5.88
N VAL A 256 9.42 -7.58 -5.37
CA VAL A 256 8.60 -6.49 -4.83
C VAL A 256 9.25 -5.93 -3.56
N ALA A 257 9.59 -6.78 -2.60
CA ALA A 257 10.11 -6.38 -1.30
C ALA A 257 11.48 -5.69 -1.38
N PHE A 258 12.40 -6.20 -2.21
CA PHE A 258 13.79 -5.73 -2.26
C PHE A 258 14.14 -4.90 -3.51
N GLY A 259 13.25 -4.82 -4.48
CA GLY A 259 13.46 -4.07 -5.72
C GLY A 259 12.41 -2.99 -5.94
N ILE A 260 11.17 -3.39 -6.16
CA ILE A 260 10.09 -2.49 -6.59
C ILE A 260 9.76 -1.45 -5.53
N LEU A 261 9.48 -1.85 -4.30
CA LEU A 261 9.13 -0.92 -3.22
C LEU A 261 10.28 0.04 -2.86
N PRO A 262 11.54 -0.41 -2.71
CA PRO A 262 12.65 0.52 -2.49
C PRO A 262 12.88 1.49 -3.64
N LEU A 263 12.74 1.05 -4.89
CA LEU A 263 12.87 1.92 -6.05
C LEU A 263 11.72 2.93 -6.12
N PHE A 264 10.50 2.50 -5.82
CA PHE A 264 9.34 3.39 -5.73
C PHE A 264 9.53 4.42 -4.60
N ALA A 265 9.99 3.99 -3.41
CA ALA A 265 10.27 4.88 -2.29
C ALA A 265 11.37 5.91 -2.66
N PHE A 266 12.45 5.47 -3.30
CA PHE A 266 13.50 6.36 -3.78
C PHE A 266 12.96 7.40 -4.77
N ALA A 267 12.14 6.99 -5.72
CA ALA A 267 11.60 7.88 -6.75
C ALA A 267 10.59 8.90 -6.20
N ASN A 268 9.82 8.54 -5.17
CA ASN A 268 8.70 9.36 -4.69
C ASN A 268 8.95 10.07 -3.35
N ALA A 269 9.90 9.60 -2.52
CA ALA A 269 10.17 10.21 -1.21
C ALA A 269 11.10 11.44 -1.26
N GLY A 270 11.75 11.72 -2.40
CA GLY A 270 12.67 12.85 -2.54
C GLY A 270 11.94 14.19 -2.47
N LEU A 271 11.73 14.69 -1.26
CA LEU A 271 11.18 16.03 -1.01
C LEU A 271 12.31 17.06 -1.02
N SER A 272 12.15 18.18 -1.76
CA SER A 272 13.03 19.33 -1.62
C SER A 272 12.69 20.08 -0.34
N LEU A 273 13.67 20.25 0.53
CA LEU A 273 13.54 21.01 1.77
C LEU A 273 13.84 22.50 1.57
N SER A 274 14.27 22.92 0.37
CA SER A 274 14.52 24.31 0.08
C SER A 274 13.20 25.10 0.07
N GLY A 275 13.12 26.13 0.94
CA GLY A 275 11.90 26.90 1.10
C GLY A 275 10.84 26.31 2.03
N VAL A 276 11.09 25.15 2.60
CA VAL A 276 10.21 24.56 3.63
C VAL A 276 10.42 25.31 4.95
N THR A 277 9.35 25.87 5.48
CA THR A 277 9.28 26.55 6.77
C THR A 277 8.40 25.77 7.75
N LEU A 278 8.46 26.11 9.05
CA LEU A 278 7.52 25.53 10.01
C LEU A 278 6.05 25.80 9.62
N GLU A 279 5.78 26.93 8.98
CA GLU A 279 4.47 27.30 8.48
C GLU A 279 3.97 26.36 7.38
N SER A 280 4.89 25.79 6.57
CA SER A 280 4.54 24.81 5.55
C SER A 280 3.88 23.54 6.12
N PHE A 281 4.25 23.14 7.36
CA PHE A 281 3.63 22.00 8.05
C PHE A 281 2.23 22.30 8.60
N THR A 282 1.90 23.59 8.79
CA THR A 282 0.58 24.01 9.29
C THR A 282 -0.45 24.16 8.18
N HIS A 283 -0.05 24.02 6.91
CA HIS A 283 -0.98 23.96 5.80
C HIS A 283 -1.95 22.78 5.96
N HIS A 284 -3.19 23.00 5.58
CA HIS A 284 -4.29 22.03 5.78
C HIS A 284 -4.03 20.64 5.16
N VAL A 285 -3.35 20.58 4.01
CA VAL A 285 -3.03 19.30 3.33
C VAL A 285 -2.01 18.48 4.11
N PRO A 286 -0.75 18.93 4.35
CA PRO A 286 0.22 18.13 5.10
C PRO A 286 -0.24 17.86 6.53
N MET A 287 -0.87 18.83 7.20
CA MET A 287 -1.41 18.67 8.54
C MET A 287 -2.54 17.62 8.57
N GLY A 288 -3.46 17.68 7.63
CA GLY A 288 -4.56 16.71 7.51
C GLY A 288 -4.07 15.29 7.27
N ILE A 289 -3.02 15.11 6.45
CA ILE A 289 -2.39 13.83 6.20
C ILE A 289 -1.68 13.32 7.46
N ALA A 290 -0.85 14.14 8.09
CA ALA A 290 -0.08 13.74 9.28
C ALA A 290 -0.99 13.38 10.46
N ILE A 291 -2.01 14.20 10.74
CA ILE A 291 -3.01 13.94 11.80
C ILE A 291 -3.85 12.70 11.42
N GLY A 292 -4.27 12.58 10.18
CA GLY A 292 -5.02 11.42 9.68
C GLY A 292 -4.24 10.12 9.87
N LEU A 293 -2.96 10.09 9.48
CA LEU A 293 -2.10 8.93 9.67
C LEU A 293 -1.85 8.62 11.14
N LEU A 294 -1.48 9.60 11.95
CA LEU A 294 -1.10 9.36 13.35
C LEU A 294 -2.32 9.16 14.25
N LEU A 295 -3.23 10.12 14.28
CA LEU A 295 -4.40 10.07 15.17
C LEU A 295 -5.58 9.35 14.55
N GLY A 296 -5.86 9.59 13.26
CA GLY A 296 -6.98 8.99 12.56
C GLY A 296 -6.89 7.47 12.50
N LYS A 297 -5.74 6.94 12.08
CA LYS A 297 -5.48 5.50 12.08
C LYS A 297 -5.56 4.91 13.48
N THR A 298 -4.92 5.56 14.45
CA THR A 298 -4.92 5.09 15.85
C THR A 298 -6.34 5.01 16.41
N ILE A 299 -7.11 6.08 16.30
CA ILE A 299 -8.50 6.13 16.80
C ILE A 299 -9.37 5.13 16.04
N GLY A 300 -9.26 5.08 14.72
CA GLY A 300 -10.08 4.21 13.88
C GLY A 300 -9.80 2.72 14.14
N VAL A 301 -8.54 2.31 14.05
CA VAL A 301 -8.12 0.92 14.24
C VAL A 301 -8.38 0.46 15.68
N PHE A 302 -7.90 1.21 16.67
CA PHE A 302 -8.07 0.86 18.07
C PHE A 302 -9.53 0.95 18.50
N GLY A 303 -10.23 2.03 18.14
CA GLY A 303 -11.61 2.27 18.55
C GLY A 303 -12.58 1.21 18.04
N LEU A 304 -12.55 0.87 16.75
CA LEU A 304 -13.41 -0.17 16.22
C LEU A 304 -12.99 -1.58 16.68
N SER A 305 -11.70 -1.84 16.90
CA SER A 305 -11.26 -3.08 17.52
C SER A 305 -11.81 -3.22 18.94
N TRP A 306 -11.74 -2.16 19.73
CA TRP A 306 -12.28 -2.13 21.10
C TRP A 306 -13.80 -2.31 21.12
N LEU A 307 -14.52 -1.63 20.22
CA LEU A 307 -15.98 -1.79 20.10
C LEU A 307 -16.37 -3.20 19.70
N ALA A 308 -15.66 -3.82 18.74
CA ALA A 308 -15.93 -5.19 18.28
C ALA A 308 -15.76 -6.21 19.41
N VAL A 309 -14.68 -6.09 20.20
CA VAL A 309 -14.45 -6.98 21.35
C VAL A 309 -15.46 -6.72 22.46
N LYS A 310 -15.76 -5.45 22.80
CA LYS A 310 -16.73 -5.10 23.83
C LYS A 310 -18.16 -5.53 23.49
N ALA A 311 -18.51 -5.48 22.20
CA ALA A 311 -19.79 -5.97 21.69
C ALA A 311 -19.87 -7.52 21.65
N GLY A 312 -18.81 -8.24 22.00
CA GLY A 312 -18.75 -9.69 21.97
C GLY A 312 -18.70 -10.32 20.58
N LEU A 313 -18.42 -9.52 19.54
CA LEU A 313 -18.33 -9.99 18.16
C LEU A 313 -17.05 -10.80 17.90
N THR A 314 -16.01 -10.55 18.67
CA THR A 314 -14.68 -11.16 18.52
C THR A 314 -13.91 -11.08 19.83
N ALA A 315 -12.75 -11.76 19.87
CA ALA A 315 -11.80 -11.70 20.97
C ALA A 315 -10.46 -11.08 20.51
N LEU A 316 -9.64 -10.66 21.47
CA LEU A 316 -8.27 -10.23 21.22
C LEU A 316 -7.43 -11.36 20.62
N PRO A 317 -6.42 -11.04 19.80
CA PRO A 317 -5.46 -12.04 19.35
C PRO A 317 -4.79 -12.75 20.54
N ALA A 318 -4.62 -14.06 20.43
CA ALA A 318 -4.11 -14.88 21.53
C ALA A 318 -2.77 -14.36 22.07
N GLY A 319 -2.68 -14.14 23.38
CA GLY A 319 -1.49 -13.61 24.05
C GLY A 319 -1.24 -12.11 23.86
N ALA A 320 -2.11 -11.38 23.16
CA ALA A 320 -2.03 -9.94 23.01
C ALA A 320 -2.80 -9.20 24.14
N ASN A 321 -2.33 -8.00 24.44
CA ASN A 321 -2.99 -7.07 25.36
C ASN A 321 -3.42 -5.77 24.66
N TRP A 322 -4.27 -4.99 25.31
CA TRP A 322 -4.78 -3.73 24.75
C TRP A 322 -3.69 -2.70 24.45
N GLY A 323 -2.60 -2.67 25.24
CA GLY A 323 -1.46 -1.79 24.98
C GLY A 323 -0.72 -2.16 23.69
N GLN A 324 -0.62 -3.46 23.39
CA GLN A 324 -0.05 -3.95 22.14
C GLN A 324 -0.98 -3.67 20.94
N ILE A 325 -2.30 -3.80 21.11
CA ILE A 325 -3.27 -3.40 20.07
C ILE A 325 -3.17 -1.89 19.79
N LEU A 326 -3.06 -1.07 20.83
CA LEU A 326 -2.85 0.36 20.65
C LEU A 326 -1.54 0.66 19.90
N GLY A 327 -0.45 -0.01 20.25
CA GLY A 327 0.82 0.15 19.55
C GLY A 327 0.72 -0.24 18.07
N VAL A 328 0.05 -1.35 17.76
CA VAL A 328 -0.21 -1.76 16.37
C VAL A 328 -1.13 -0.78 15.65
N ALA A 329 -2.15 -0.25 16.32
CA ALA A 329 -3.02 0.77 15.74
C ALA A 329 -2.24 2.05 15.36
N ILE A 330 -1.25 2.44 16.16
CA ILE A 330 -0.35 3.55 15.83
C ILE A 330 0.56 3.18 14.65
N LEU A 331 1.12 1.95 14.63
CA LEU A 331 1.95 1.47 13.52
C LEU A 331 1.18 1.43 12.18
N CYS A 332 -0.13 1.19 12.19
CA CYS A 332 -0.98 1.31 11.00
C CYS A 332 -0.99 2.73 10.41
N GLY A 333 -0.60 3.75 11.18
CA GLY A 333 -0.38 5.11 10.70
C GLY A 333 0.89 5.28 9.84
N ILE A 334 1.71 4.24 9.66
CA ILE A 334 2.80 4.24 8.70
C ILE A 334 2.19 4.04 7.30
N GLY A 335 1.88 5.13 6.64
CA GLY A 335 1.31 5.08 5.29
C GLY A 335 2.34 5.02 4.19
N PHE A 336 3.49 5.58 4.41
CA PHE A 336 4.70 5.73 3.60
C PHE A 336 4.52 5.43 2.09
N THR A 337 4.96 4.26 1.58
CA THR A 337 4.90 3.97 0.13
C THR A 337 3.48 3.97 -0.42
N MET A 338 2.52 3.42 0.32
CA MET A 338 1.12 3.39 -0.12
C MET A 338 0.49 4.77 -0.10
N SER A 339 0.76 5.59 0.93
CA SER A 339 0.30 6.99 0.95
C SER A 339 0.98 7.83 -0.11
N LEU A 340 2.28 7.62 -0.40
CA LEU A 340 2.97 8.28 -1.51
C LEU A 340 2.35 7.89 -2.87
N PHE A 341 1.96 6.63 -3.03
CA PHE A 341 1.29 6.18 -4.23
C PHE A 341 -0.07 6.86 -4.41
N VAL A 342 -0.93 6.83 -3.39
CA VAL A 342 -2.24 7.51 -3.43
C VAL A 342 -2.06 9.03 -3.61
N GLY A 343 -1.04 9.63 -2.97
CA GLY A 343 -0.69 11.04 -3.13
C GLY A 343 -0.33 11.40 -4.57
N SER A 344 0.44 10.53 -5.25
CA SER A 344 0.79 10.72 -6.66
C SER A 344 -0.41 10.68 -7.61
N LEU A 345 -1.51 10.01 -7.19
CA LEU A 345 -2.77 9.98 -7.93
C LEU A 345 -3.66 11.20 -7.60
N ALA A 346 -3.66 11.60 -6.33
CA ALA A 346 -4.48 12.71 -5.85
C ALA A 346 -3.96 14.06 -6.33
N PHE A 347 -2.63 14.22 -6.40
CA PHE A 347 -1.94 15.45 -6.72
C PHE A 347 -0.87 15.22 -7.79
N GLU A 348 -1.31 15.09 -9.04
CA GLU A 348 -0.40 14.88 -10.16
C GLU A 348 0.62 16.03 -10.29
N PRO A 349 1.90 15.73 -10.52
CA PRO A 349 2.92 16.75 -10.73
C PRO A 349 2.57 17.69 -11.89
N GLY A 350 2.58 19.00 -11.62
CA GLY A 350 2.30 20.04 -12.64
C GLY A 350 0.81 20.36 -12.85
N SER A 351 -0.10 19.62 -12.23
CA SER A 351 -1.55 19.89 -12.31
C SER A 351 -2.16 20.38 -10.99
N SER A 352 -1.42 20.30 -9.89
CA SER A 352 -1.89 20.68 -8.55
C SER A 352 -0.85 21.49 -7.79
N ASP A 353 -1.30 22.56 -7.12
CA ASP A 353 -0.48 23.38 -6.22
C ASP A 353 -0.03 22.62 -4.95
N TYR A 354 -0.62 21.43 -4.70
CA TYR A 354 -0.34 20.57 -3.55
C TYR A 354 0.65 19.45 -3.83
N ALA A 355 1.09 19.32 -5.10
CA ALA A 355 2.11 18.32 -5.47
C ALA A 355 3.41 18.58 -4.69
N GLY A 356 3.80 17.62 -3.87
CA GLY A 356 4.97 17.72 -2.97
C GLY A 356 4.61 18.12 -1.52
N MET A 357 3.52 18.87 -1.27
CA MET A 357 3.06 19.16 0.10
C MET A 357 2.53 17.90 0.80
N ASP A 358 1.90 17.01 0.06
CA ASP A 358 1.44 15.70 0.53
C ASP A 358 2.59 14.87 1.12
N ARG A 359 3.75 14.87 0.46
CA ARG A 359 4.96 14.14 0.93
C ARG A 359 5.42 14.58 2.31
N MET A 360 5.31 15.87 2.64
CA MET A 360 5.65 16.37 3.98
C MET A 360 4.78 15.74 5.05
N GLY A 361 3.46 15.74 4.83
CA GLY A 361 2.50 15.13 5.75
C GLY A 361 2.69 13.62 5.87
N ILE A 362 2.93 12.93 4.74
CA ILE A 362 3.15 11.48 4.68
C ILE A 362 4.41 11.08 5.44
N LEU A 363 5.55 11.73 5.14
CA LEU A 363 6.83 11.41 5.77
C LEU A 363 6.80 11.71 7.26
N THR A 364 6.26 12.86 7.66
CA THR A 364 6.17 13.26 9.07
C THR A 364 5.21 12.35 9.84
N GLY A 365 4.00 12.12 9.34
CA GLY A 365 3.00 11.25 9.96
C GLY A 365 3.49 9.81 10.09
N SER A 366 4.10 9.26 9.03
CA SER A 366 4.65 7.89 9.04
C SER A 366 5.83 7.74 10.01
N LEU A 367 6.73 8.72 10.08
CA LEU A 367 7.86 8.69 11.01
C LEU A 367 7.38 8.74 12.48
N LEU A 368 6.47 9.64 12.78
CA LEU A 368 5.89 9.75 14.14
C LEU A 368 5.14 8.47 14.52
N ALA A 369 4.36 7.91 13.59
CA ALA A 369 3.66 6.65 13.81
C ALA A 369 4.63 5.48 14.06
N ALA A 370 5.74 5.41 13.33
CA ALA A 370 6.76 4.38 13.51
C ALA A 370 7.42 4.49 14.90
N LEU A 371 7.87 5.68 15.29
CA LEU A 371 8.56 5.91 16.55
C LEU A 371 7.65 5.69 17.76
N ILE A 372 6.47 6.30 17.75
CA ILE A 372 5.50 6.21 18.86
C ILE A 372 4.92 4.80 18.94
N GLY A 373 4.55 4.20 17.79
CA GLY A 373 4.03 2.85 17.74
C GLY A 373 5.03 1.80 18.24
N TYR A 374 6.30 1.93 17.83
CA TYR A 374 7.39 1.10 18.38
C TYR A 374 7.50 1.26 19.91
N ALA A 375 7.59 2.49 20.42
CA ALA A 375 7.73 2.76 21.84
C ALA A 375 6.56 2.21 22.66
N VAL A 376 5.32 2.43 22.22
CA VAL A 376 4.11 1.95 22.90
C VAL A 376 4.06 0.42 22.89
N THR A 377 4.34 -0.22 21.74
CA THR A 377 4.33 -1.69 21.65
C THR A 377 5.44 -2.30 22.50
N ALA A 378 6.64 -1.71 22.52
CA ALA A 378 7.75 -2.15 23.35
C ALA A 378 7.43 -2.06 24.85
N ALA A 379 6.84 -0.95 25.30
CA ALA A 379 6.43 -0.76 26.70
C ALA A 379 5.33 -1.75 27.11
N ALA A 380 4.33 -1.95 26.27
CA ALA A 380 3.24 -2.91 26.52
C ALA A 380 3.72 -4.37 26.55
N SER A 381 4.77 -4.70 25.77
CA SER A 381 5.34 -6.04 25.73
C SER A 381 6.21 -6.39 26.95
N ARG A 382 6.84 -5.37 27.59
CA ARG A 382 7.63 -5.58 28.82
C ARG A 382 6.73 -5.97 30.00
N LYS A 383 5.51 -5.43 30.08
CA LYS A 383 4.57 -5.77 31.16
C LYS A 383 4.11 -7.23 31.13
N ASN A 384 3.97 -7.83 29.93
CA ASN A 384 3.57 -9.24 29.80
C ASN A 384 4.66 -10.19 30.32
N THR A 385 5.93 -9.86 30.12
CA THR A 385 7.06 -10.70 30.58
C THR A 385 7.17 -10.68 32.10
N ALA A 386 6.85 -9.56 32.73
CA ALA A 386 6.90 -9.40 34.19
C ALA A 386 5.70 -10.08 34.93
N LEU A 387 4.61 -10.37 34.23
CA LEU A 387 3.43 -11.08 34.79
C LEU A 387 3.51 -12.59 34.59
N SER A 388 4.43 -13.08 33.77
CA SER A 388 4.65 -14.50 33.48
C SER A 388 5.90 -15.08 34.20
N SER A 389 6.67 -14.26 34.89
CA SER A 389 7.78 -14.61 35.79
C SER A 389 7.33 -14.57 37.25
#